data_4b56e87268f0e6124f8058865c874609
#
_entry.id   4b56e87268f0e6124f8058865c874609
#
_cell.length_a   1.000
_cell.length_b   1.000
_cell.length_c   1.000
_cell.angle_alpha   90.00
_cell.angle_beta   90.00
_cell.angle_gamma   90.00
#
_symmetry.space_group_name_H-M   'P 1'
#
loop_
_entity.id
_entity.type
_entity.pdbx_description
1 polymer ?
#
loop_
_entity_poly.entity_id
_entity_poly.type
_entity_poly.pdbx_seq_one_letter_code
_entity_poly.pdbx_strand_id
1 'polypeptide(L)'
;MTQPYFKDKLIITGHTLTFTFPDVKPGQLARGSGWLDIETGVYHPQSGWLTALDWTNQLVYQVQSQNKNCRTIPLEKAVVNLDIDKISRYFSRESSSKSLNL
;
A
#
# COMPACT_ATOMS: atom_id res chain seq x y z
N MET A 1 -2.82 -7.81 13.83
CA MET A 1 -1.83 -8.88 13.95
C MET A 1 -0.96 -8.67 15.16
N THR A 2 -1.02 -9.58 16.07
CA THR A 2 -0.36 -9.41 17.37
C THR A 2 0.63 -10.52 17.67
N GLN A 3 1.01 -11.27 16.66
CA GLN A 3 1.95 -12.36 16.85
C GLN A 3 3.30 -11.82 17.29
N PRO A 4 3.84 -12.29 18.43
CA PRO A 4 5.09 -11.72 18.94
C PRO A 4 6.26 -11.84 17.98
N TYR A 5 6.32 -12.89 17.19
CA TYR A 5 7.45 -13.06 16.27
C TYR A 5 7.42 -12.08 15.10
N PHE A 6 6.35 -11.32 14.94
CA PHE A 6 6.30 -10.27 13.91
C PHE A 6 6.76 -8.91 14.44
N LYS A 7 7.08 -8.78 15.71
CA LYS A 7 7.53 -7.50 16.26
C LYS A 7 8.78 -6.97 15.56
N ASP A 8 9.70 -7.86 15.25
CA ASP A 8 10.98 -7.49 14.66
C ASP A 8 11.02 -7.69 13.16
N LYS A 9 9.87 -7.97 12.56
CA LYS A 9 9.80 -8.26 11.13
C LYS A 9 8.74 -7.42 10.46
N LEU A 10 9.06 -7.03 9.24
CA LEU A 10 8.11 -6.30 8.39
C LEU A 10 7.59 -7.26 7.34
N ILE A 11 6.28 -7.28 7.15
CA ILE A 11 5.66 -8.04 6.07
C ILE A 11 5.45 -7.10 4.90
N ILE A 12 6.05 -7.41 3.75
CA ILE A 12 5.86 -6.64 2.53
C ILE A 12 4.90 -7.43 1.65
N THR A 13 3.82 -6.78 1.25
CA THR A 13 2.77 -7.42 0.48
C THR A 13 2.53 -6.68 -0.82
N GLY A 14 2.04 -7.40 -1.84
CA GLY A 14 1.72 -6.84 -3.13
C GLY A 14 0.35 -7.24 -3.64
N HIS A 15 -0.59 -7.58 -2.76
CA HIS A 15 -1.87 -8.14 -3.17
C HIS A 15 -3.01 -7.14 -3.18
N THR A 16 -3.06 -6.25 -2.21
CA THR A 16 -4.15 -5.28 -2.07
C THR A 16 -3.73 -3.95 -2.66
N LEU A 17 -4.55 -3.40 -3.57
CA LEU A 17 -4.24 -2.10 -4.18
C LEU A 17 -4.18 -1.02 -3.11
N THR A 18 -3.06 -0.29 -3.07
CA THR A 18 -2.81 0.68 -2.01
C THR A 18 -3.83 1.79 -1.96
N PHE A 19 -4.28 2.27 -3.13
CA PHE A 19 -5.20 3.40 -3.16
C PHE A 19 -6.62 3.04 -2.74
N THR A 20 -6.90 1.78 -2.41
CA THR A 20 -8.18 1.41 -1.81
C THR A 20 -8.22 1.69 -0.31
N PHE A 21 -7.07 1.92 0.31
CA PHE A 21 -7.03 2.31 1.72
C PHE A 21 -7.38 3.79 1.89
N PRO A 22 -7.89 4.19 3.07
CA PRO A 22 -8.22 5.60 3.31
C PRO A 22 -7.01 6.51 3.14
N ASP A 23 -7.22 7.65 2.49
CA ASP A 23 -6.21 8.70 2.31
C ASP A 23 -5.00 8.32 1.46
N VAL A 24 -5.02 7.16 0.82
CA VAL A 24 -3.94 6.73 -0.06
C VAL A 24 -4.33 7.02 -1.50
N LYS A 25 -3.51 7.82 -2.17
CA LYS A 25 -3.74 8.18 -3.57
C LYS A 25 -3.03 7.20 -4.51
N PRO A 26 -3.47 7.12 -5.77
CA PRO A 26 -2.77 6.26 -6.74
C PRO A 26 -1.28 6.56 -6.80
N GLY A 27 -0.47 5.52 -6.75
CA GLY A 27 0.99 5.64 -6.76
C GLY A 27 1.62 5.73 -5.38
N GLN A 28 0.84 5.98 -4.34
CA GLN A 28 1.38 5.96 -2.97
C GLN A 28 1.32 4.55 -2.40
N LEU A 29 2.26 4.25 -1.52
CA LEU A 29 2.29 3.00 -0.77
C LEU A 29 1.51 3.16 0.52
N ALA A 30 1.07 2.05 1.08
CA ALA A 30 0.36 2.04 2.36
C ALA A 30 1.17 1.27 3.38
N ARG A 31 1.28 1.81 4.59
CA ARG A 31 2.05 1.18 5.67
C ARG A 31 1.24 1.19 6.95
N GLY A 32 1.22 0.05 7.62
CA GLY A 32 0.64 -0.07 8.95
C GLY A 32 1.65 -0.67 9.90
N SER A 33 1.16 -1.10 11.07
CA SER A 33 2.04 -1.70 12.07
C SER A 33 2.48 -3.09 11.59
N GLY A 34 3.76 -3.23 11.27
CA GLY A 34 4.34 -4.50 10.87
C GLY A 34 4.09 -4.91 9.42
N TRP A 35 3.53 -4.01 8.59
CA TRP A 35 3.30 -4.35 7.18
C TRP A 35 3.49 -3.14 6.28
N LEU A 36 3.83 -3.44 5.03
CA LEU A 36 3.98 -2.43 3.98
C LEU A 36 3.38 -3.00 2.70
N ASP A 37 2.42 -2.30 2.11
CA ASP A 37 1.79 -2.70 0.85
C ASP A 37 2.37 -1.87 -0.28
N ILE A 38 2.96 -2.54 -1.26
CA ILE A 38 3.58 -1.88 -2.42
C ILE A 38 2.79 -2.11 -3.71
N GLU A 39 1.58 -2.66 -3.63
CA GLU A 39 0.78 -2.91 -4.83
C GLU A 39 0.09 -1.63 -5.29
N THR A 40 0.76 -0.88 -6.15
CA THR A 40 0.24 0.40 -6.63
C THR A 40 -0.61 0.29 -7.89
N GLY A 41 -0.81 -0.93 -8.41
CA GLY A 41 -1.80 -1.16 -9.47
C GLY A 41 -1.33 -0.81 -10.86
N VAL A 42 -0.29 -1.48 -11.35
CA VAL A 42 0.27 -1.18 -12.69
C VAL A 42 -0.75 -1.38 -13.80
N TYR A 43 -1.67 -2.33 -13.64
CA TYR A 43 -2.69 -2.59 -14.65
C TYR A 43 -4.00 -1.86 -14.39
N HIS A 44 -4.09 -1.10 -13.32
CA HIS A 44 -5.33 -0.39 -12.99
C HIS A 44 -5.38 0.96 -13.71
N PRO A 45 -6.49 1.26 -14.40
CA PRO A 45 -6.56 2.49 -15.22
C PRO A 45 -6.40 3.78 -14.40
N GLN A 46 -6.74 3.76 -13.12
CA GLN A 46 -6.62 4.94 -12.27
C GLN A 46 -5.23 5.14 -11.72
N SER A 47 -4.34 4.16 -11.82
CA SER A 47 -3.00 4.26 -11.26
C SER A 47 -1.91 4.07 -12.31
N GLY A 48 -1.77 2.87 -12.81
CA GLY A 48 -0.76 2.56 -13.81
C GLY A 48 0.67 2.55 -13.28
N TRP A 49 0.87 2.61 -11.96
CA TRP A 49 2.20 2.66 -11.37
C TRP A 49 2.69 1.27 -11.01
N LEU A 50 3.85 0.90 -11.53
CA LEU A 50 4.60 -0.29 -11.10
C LEU A 50 5.62 0.15 -10.07
N THR A 51 5.65 -0.51 -8.93
CA THR A 51 6.50 -0.13 -7.81
C THR A 51 7.51 -1.23 -7.49
N ALA A 52 8.77 -0.84 -7.34
CA ALA A 52 9.84 -1.70 -6.83
C ALA A 52 10.44 -1.03 -5.60
N LEU A 53 10.74 -1.82 -4.59
CA LEU A 53 11.25 -1.32 -3.32
C LEU A 53 12.69 -1.78 -3.11
N ASP A 54 13.56 -0.82 -2.86
CA ASP A 54 14.92 -1.10 -2.37
C ASP A 54 14.90 -0.89 -0.86
N TRP A 55 14.72 -1.98 -0.12
CA TRP A 55 14.58 -1.91 1.33
C TRP A 55 15.87 -1.46 2.00
N THR A 56 17.02 -1.90 1.49
CA THR A 56 18.30 -1.56 2.08
C THR A 56 18.55 -0.06 2.06
N ASN A 57 18.25 0.60 0.95
CA ASN A 57 18.48 2.03 0.78
C ASN A 57 17.23 2.87 1.04
N GLN A 58 16.11 2.23 1.38
CA GLN A 58 14.84 2.91 1.68
C GLN A 58 14.39 3.79 0.52
N LEU A 59 14.46 3.23 -0.69
CA LEU A 59 14.08 3.92 -1.91
C LEU A 59 12.96 3.18 -2.63
N VAL A 60 12.09 3.94 -3.26
CA VAL A 60 10.99 3.42 -4.05
C VAL A 60 11.21 3.84 -5.50
N TYR A 61 11.22 2.87 -6.40
CA TYR A 61 11.35 3.11 -7.83
C TYR A 61 9.99 2.85 -8.47
N GLN A 62 9.51 3.79 -9.25
CA GLN A 62 8.20 3.65 -9.87
C GLN A 62 8.26 4.00 -11.35
N VAL A 63 7.50 3.25 -12.15
CA VAL A 63 7.33 3.48 -13.57
C VAL A 63 5.83 3.53 -13.85
N GLN A 64 5.39 4.57 -14.55
CA GLN A 64 4.01 4.63 -14.98
C GLN A 64 3.84 4.00 -16.36
N SER A 65 2.92 3.06 -16.47
CA SER A 65 2.77 2.24 -17.67
C SER A 65 2.31 3.05 -18.89
N GLN A 66 1.52 4.09 -18.68
CA GLN A 66 0.90 4.82 -19.78
C GLN A 66 1.87 5.77 -20.49
N ASN A 67 2.67 6.50 -19.72
CA ASN A 67 3.55 7.50 -20.29
C ASN A 67 5.03 7.19 -20.09
N LYS A 68 5.35 6.04 -19.47
CA LYS A 68 6.72 5.57 -19.24
C LYS A 68 7.53 6.48 -18.33
N ASN A 69 6.88 7.36 -17.57
CA ASN A 69 7.59 8.19 -16.61
C ASN A 69 8.13 7.34 -15.48
N CYS A 70 9.40 7.61 -15.14
CA CYS A 70 10.07 6.91 -14.03
C CYS A 70 10.34 7.91 -12.91
N ARG A 71 10.26 7.44 -11.68
CA ARG A 71 10.63 8.27 -10.54
C ARG A 71 11.24 7.43 -9.43
N THR A 72 12.10 8.07 -8.66
CA THR A 72 12.71 7.47 -7.47
C THR A 72 12.36 8.36 -6.30
N ILE A 73 11.78 7.77 -5.26
CA ILE A 73 11.27 8.53 -4.11
C ILE A 73 11.79 7.87 -2.84
N PRO A 74 12.26 8.65 -1.86
CA PRO A 74 12.54 8.07 -0.54
C PRO A 74 11.28 7.40 0.01
N LEU A 75 11.46 6.24 0.64
CA LEU A 75 10.32 5.47 1.15
C LEU A 75 9.44 6.32 2.07
N GLU A 76 10.05 7.12 2.94
CA GLU A 76 9.28 7.95 3.88
C GLU A 76 8.36 8.96 3.18
N LYS A 77 8.71 9.36 1.96
CA LYS A 77 7.87 10.28 1.18
C LYS A 77 6.86 9.55 0.30
N ALA A 78 7.06 8.26 0.09
CA ALA A 78 6.20 7.48 -0.80
C ALA A 78 5.05 6.81 -0.06
N VAL A 79 5.12 6.69 1.25
CA VAL A 79 4.15 5.92 2.03
C VAL A 79 3.14 6.83 2.71
N VAL A 80 1.95 6.28 2.90
CA VAL A 80 0.94 6.83 3.79
C VAL A 80 0.84 5.89 4.99
N ASN A 81 1.05 6.43 6.18
CA ASN A 81 0.96 5.66 7.41
C ASN A 81 -0.50 5.59 7.84
N LEU A 82 -1.00 4.37 8.02
CA LEU A 82 -2.38 4.15 8.42
C LEU A 82 -2.42 3.82 9.90
N ASP A 83 -3.25 4.54 10.63
CA ASP A 83 -3.45 4.23 12.04
C ASP A 83 -4.58 3.22 12.21
N ILE A 84 -4.69 2.71 13.42
CA ILE A 84 -5.69 1.68 13.74
C ILE A 84 -7.11 2.18 13.49
N ASP A 85 -7.38 3.44 13.82
CA ASP A 85 -8.72 3.98 13.64
C ASP A 85 -9.12 4.06 12.18
N LYS A 86 -8.20 4.48 11.32
CA LYS A 86 -8.47 4.52 9.89
C LYS A 86 -8.71 3.14 9.32
N ILE A 87 -7.89 2.18 9.71
CA ILE A 87 -8.03 0.80 9.25
C ILE A 87 -9.34 0.20 9.75
N SER A 88 -9.67 0.44 11.00
CA SER A 88 -10.89 -0.08 11.60
C SER A 88 -12.13 0.44 10.87
N ARG A 89 -12.16 1.74 10.56
CA ARG A 89 -13.28 2.31 9.81
C ARG A 89 -13.37 1.75 8.41
N TYR A 90 -12.24 1.55 7.76
CA TYR A 90 -12.20 0.97 6.42
C TYR A 90 -12.77 -0.45 6.42
N PHE A 91 -12.32 -1.28 7.34
CA PHE A 91 -12.78 -2.67 7.40
C PHE A 91 -14.21 -2.79 7.86
N SER A 92 -14.69 -1.90 8.71
CA SER A 92 -16.09 -1.89 9.09
C SER A 92 -16.99 -1.64 7.89
N ARG A 93 -16.60 -0.67 7.06
CA ARG A 93 -17.34 -0.33 5.85
C ARG A 93 -17.33 -1.48 4.85
N GLU A 94 -16.18 -2.08 4.65
CA GLU A 94 -16.02 -3.21 3.73
C GLU A 94 -16.80 -4.43 4.23
N SER A 95 -16.77 -4.67 5.52
CA SER A 95 -17.51 -5.79 6.10
C SER A 95 -19.01 -5.65 5.86
N SER A 96 -19.54 -4.45 6.01
CA SER A 96 -20.95 -4.20 5.73
C SER A 96 -21.30 -4.48 4.30
N SER A 97 -20.46 -4.01 3.36
CA SER A 97 -20.65 -4.28 1.94
C SER A 97 -20.56 -5.75 1.62
N LYS A 98 -19.54 -6.40 2.15
CA LYS A 98 -19.27 -7.79 1.82
C LYS A 98 -20.28 -8.75 2.39
N SER A 99 -20.87 -8.42 3.53
CA SER A 99 -21.87 -9.29 4.10
C SER A 99 -23.10 -9.41 3.20
N LEU A 100 -23.32 -8.43 2.33
CA LEU A 100 -24.40 -8.48 1.36
C LEU A 100 -24.06 -9.34 0.15
N ASN A 101 -22.80 -9.59 -0.08
CA ASN A 101 -22.33 -10.30 -1.25
C ASN A 101 -21.91 -11.75 -0.97
N LEU A 102 -21.90 -12.08 0.28
CA LEU A 102 -21.58 -13.44 0.68
C LEU A 102 -22.82 -14.31 0.72
#